data_8be8b46ede1d4e08f64c7de982622849
#
_entry.id   8be8b46ede1d4e08f64c7de982622849
#
_cell.length_a   1.000
_cell.length_b   1.000
_cell.length_c   1.000
_cell.angle_alpha   90.00
_cell.angle_beta   90.00
_cell.angle_gamma   90.00
#
_symmetry.space_group_name_H-M   'P 1'
#
loop_
_entity.id
_entity.type
_entity.pdbx_description
1 polymer ?
#
loop_
_entity_poly.entity_id
_entity_poly.type
_entity_poly.pdbx_seq_one_letter_code
_entity_poly.pdbx_strand_id
1 'polypeptide(L)'
;MLFRSEGEGHEVHVYLMDPDAPHAQGPHAELHVAVRPDLPVAQPGAGGVHHVAFRAPDEPTHRRWLERLTRMGIPNSGWVDRFWFRSIYFREPGGVLFEIATDGPGFAVDEDPATLGEKTVLPPFLEPYRAQIEAGLQPLD
;
A
#
# COMPACT_ATOMS: atom_id res chain seq x y z
N MET A 1 -19.81 5.24 -5.10
CA MET A 1 -19.79 3.79 -4.93
C MET A 1 -20.71 3.18 -5.95
N LEU A 2 -20.18 2.41 -6.89
CA LEU A 2 -20.95 1.66 -7.87
C LEU A 2 -20.95 0.19 -7.46
N PHE A 3 -22.10 -0.44 -7.41
CA PHE A 3 -22.20 -1.89 -7.22
C PHE A 3 -22.25 -2.54 -8.60
N ARG A 4 -21.40 -3.53 -8.80
CA ARG A 4 -21.47 -4.39 -9.98
C ARG A 4 -21.56 -5.83 -9.51
N SER A 5 -22.58 -6.53 -9.94
CA SER A 5 -22.66 -7.99 -9.84
C SER A 5 -22.05 -8.56 -11.12
N GLU A 6 -20.90 -9.18 -11.05
CA GLU A 6 -20.30 -9.89 -12.18
C GLU A 6 -20.17 -11.37 -11.84
N GLY A 7 -20.93 -12.21 -12.51
CA GLY A 7 -20.77 -13.66 -12.64
C GLY A 7 -20.83 -14.51 -11.36
N GLU A 8 -21.45 -15.66 -11.44
CA GLU A 8 -21.43 -16.77 -10.47
C GLU A 8 -21.71 -16.44 -8.97
N GLY A 9 -22.69 -15.57 -8.68
CA GLY A 9 -23.35 -15.60 -7.37
C GLY A 9 -22.62 -14.90 -6.22
N HIS A 10 -21.57 -14.11 -6.47
CA HIS A 10 -20.95 -13.28 -5.44
C HIS A 10 -21.02 -11.77 -5.75
N GLU A 11 -21.06 -10.99 -4.71
CA GLU A 11 -21.16 -9.55 -4.76
C GLU A 11 -19.76 -8.94 -4.94
N VAL A 12 -19.63 -7.98 -5.87
CA VAL A 12 -18.40 -7.20 -6.07
C VAL A 12 -18.71 -5.72 -5.86
N HIS A 13 -17.99 -5.10 -4.93
CA HIS A 13 -18.04 -3.66 -4.70
C HIS A 13 -16.93 -2.97 -5.49
N VAL A 14 -17.29 -1.99 -6.32
CA VAL A 14 -16.34 -1.20 -7.09
C VAL A 14 -16.24 0.20 -6.48
N TYR A 15 -15.05 0.60 -6.11
CA TYR A 15 -14.75 1.93 -5.58
C TYR A 15 -13.91 2.70 -6.58
N LEU A 16 -14.39 3.85 -7.02
CA LEU A 16 -13.62 4.78 -7.86
C LEU A 16 -12.63 5.55 -6.97
N MET A 17 -11.37 5.58 -7.37
CA MET A 17 -10.31 6.26 -6.62
C MET A 17 -10.44 7.79 -6.71
N ASP A 18 -10.73 8.29 -7.92
CA ASP A 18 -11.03 9.69 -8.18
C ASP A 18 -12.05 9.76 -9.31
N PRO A 19 -13.36 9.89 -8.99
CA PRO A 19 -14.43 9.90 -9.99
C PRO A 19 -14.40 11.12 -10.92
N ASP A 20 -13.72 12.19 -10.53
CA ASP A 20 -13.63 13.44 -11.27
C ASP A 20 -12.35 13.52 -12.13
N ALA A 21 -11.46 12.54 -12.02
CA ALA A 21 -10.24 12.51 -12.82
C ALA A 21 -10.53 12.23 -14.30
N PRO A 22 -9.76 12.83 -15.23
CA PRO A 22 -9.92 12.59 -16.68
C PRO A 22 -9.79 11.13 -17.09
N HIS A 23 -9.19 10.30 -16.23
CA HIS A 23 -8.99 8.85 -16.41
C HIS A 23 -9.65 8.04 -15.29
N ALA A 24 -10.85 8.44 -14.89
CA ALA A 24 -11.59 7.82 -13.78
C ALA A 24 -12.02 6.37 -14.03
N GLN A 25 -11.68 5.77 -15.15
CA GLN A 25 -12.01 4.40 -15.51
C GLN A 25 -10.76 3.61 -15.86
N GLY A 26 -10.71 2.35 -15.42
CA GLY A 26 -9.63 1.44 -15.74
C GLY A 26 -8.86 0.94 -14.51
N PRO A 27 -7.87 0.07 -14.71
CA PRO A 27 -7.22 -0.70 -13.63
C PRO A 27 -6.47 0.13 -12.60
N HIS A 28 -6.14 1.39 -12.91
CA HIS A 28 -5.46 2.30 -11.98
C HIS A 28 -6.40 3.24 -11.22
N ALA A 29 -7.69 3.21 -11.55
CA ALA A 29 -8.69 4.14 -11.02
C ALA A 29 -9.74 3.45 -10.15
N GLU A 30 -9.75 2.13 -10.08
CA GLU A 30 -10.78 1.35 -9.42
C GLU A 30 -10.19 0.36 -8.42
N LEU A 31 -10.87 0.20 -7.28
CA LEU A 31 -10.67 -0.89 -6.34
C LEU A 31 -11.89 -1.80 -6.39
N HIS A 32 -11.70 -3.06 -6.74
CA HIS A 32 -12.74 -4.07 -6.73
C HIS A 32 -12.60 -4.94 -5.49
N VAL A 33 -13.66 -5.04 -4.72
CA VAL A 33 -13.73 -5.87 -3.51
C VAL A 33 -14.80 -6.91 -3.70
N ALA A 34 -14.41 -8.17 -3.88
CA ALA A 34 -15.33 -9.31 -3.97
C ALA A 34 -15.64 -9.85 -2.59
N VAL A 35 -16.92 -10.03 -2.28
CA VAL A 35 -17.38 -10.69 -1.06
C VAL A 35 -17.42 -12.21 -1.32
N ARG A 36 -16.47 -12.94 -0.78
CA ARG A 36 -16.26 -14.36 -1.03
C ARG A 36 -16.23 -15.17 0.28
N PRO A 37 -17.39 -15.33 0.96
CA PRO A 37 -17.47 -16.12 2.20
C PRO A 37 -17.21 -17.62 2.00
N ASP A 38 -17.23 -18.07 0.77
CA ASP A 38 -16.91 -19.45 0.32
C ASP A 38 -15.40 -19.75 0.30
N LEU A 39 -14.56 -18.72 0.31
CA LEU A 39 -13.10 -18.87 0.29
C LEU A 39 -12.52 -18.88 1.72
N PRO A 40 -11.45 -19.64 1.96
CA PRO A 40 -10.72 -19.54 3.21
C PRO A 40 -10.05 -18.16 3.35
N VAL A 41 -9.82 -17.73 4.60
CA VAL A 41 -9.05 -16.51 4.87
C VAL A 41 -7.66 -16.65 4.28
N ALA A 42 -7.24 -15.62 3.51
CA ALA A 42 -5.93 -15.60 2.89
C ALA A 42 -4.81 -15.61 3.95
N GLN A 43 -3.78 -16.40 3.69
CA GLN A 43 -2.60 -16.46 4.54
C GLN A 43 -1.44 -15.71 3.87
N PRO A 44 -0.64 -14.93 4.61
CA PRO A 44 0.58 -14.34 4.10
C PRO A 44 1.56 -15.45 3.65
N GLY A 45 2.29 -15.20 2.58
CA GLY A 45 3.28 -16.14 2.08
C GLY A 45 3.52 -16.04 0.58
N ALA A 46 4.22 -17.03 0.04
CA ALA A 46 4.50 -17.10 -1.39
C ALA A 46 3.19 -17.11 -2.20
N GLY A 47 3.06 -16.20 -3.17
CA GLY A 47 1.85 -16.01 -3.96
C GLY A 47 0.75 -15.17 -3.31
N GLY A 48 0.90 -14.77 -2.04
CA GLY A 48 -0.04 -13.89 -1.35
C GLY A 48 0.29 -12.40 -1.54
N VAL A 49 -0.74 -11.56 -1.69
CA VAL A 49 -0.58 -10.11 -1.66
C VAL A 49 -0.36 -9.67 -0.20
N HIS A 50 0.76 -8.97 0.07
CA HIS A 50 1.05 -8.50 1.41
C HIS A 50 0.14 -7.33 1.81
N HIS A 51 0.02 -6.32 0.95
CA HIS A 51 -0.83 -5.15 1.18
C HIS A 51 -1.22 -4.46 -0.12
N VAL A 52 -2.19 -3.55 0.00
CA VAL A 52 -2.57 -2.61 -1.07
C VAL A 52 -2.30 -1.20 -0.56
N ALA A 53 -1.49 -0.44 -1.30
CA ALA A 53 -1.12 0.93 -0.93
C ALA A 53 -1.92 1.95 -1.75
N PHE A 54 -2.48 2.94 -1.04
CA PHE A 54 -3.18 4.09 -1.60
C PHE A 54 -2.32 5.34 -1.46
N ARG A 55 -2.30 6.14 -2.51
CA ARG A 55 -1.50 7.36 -2.56
C ARG A 55 -2.15 8.48 -1.76
N ALA A 56 -1.37 9.15 -0.91
CA ALA A 56 -1.65 10.47 -0.37
C ALA A 56 -0.65 11.47 -1.01
N PRO A 57 -1.11 12.47 -1.77
CA PRO A 57 -0.22 13.34 -2.53
C PRO A 57 0.69 14.21 -1.66
N ASP A 58 0.30 14.43 -0.42
CA ASP A 58 1.03 15.28 0.52
C ASP A 58 0.82 14.86 1.98
N GLU A 59 1.68 15.37 2.85
CA GLU A 59 1.62 15.09 4.29
C GLU A 59 0.32 15.61 4.95
N PRO A 60 -0.22 16.79 4.64
CA PRO A 60 -1.52 17.21 5.17
C PRO A 60 -2.66 16.25 4.83
N THR A 61 -2.71 15.72 3.63
CA THR A 61 -3.70 14.70 3.23
C THR A 61 -3.50 13.41 4.01
N HIS A 62 -2.26 12.96 4.17
CA HIS A 62 -1.91 11.78 4.94
C HIS A 62 -2.34 11.92 6.42
N ARG A 63 -2.10 13.08 7.05
CA ARG A 63 -2.53 13.37 8.42
C ARG A 63 -4.05 13.36 8.57
N ARG A 64 -4.80 13.90 7.61
CA ARG A 64 -6.27 13.84 7.61
C ARG A 64 -6.79 12.41 7.56
N TRP A 65 -6.10 11.52 6.85
CA TRP A 65 -6.45 10.10 6.84
C TRP A 65 -6.18 9.44 8.20
N LEU A 66 -5.05 9.73 8.84
CA LEU A 66 -4.77 9.22 10.19
C LEU A 66 -5.84 9.65 11.20
N GLU A 67 -6.18 10.93 11.19
CA GLU A 67 -7.23 11.48 12.05
C GLU A 67 -8.60 10.84 11.78
N ARG A 68 -8.92 10.59 10.50
CA ARG A 68 -10.16 9.92 10.11
C ARG A 68 -10.21 8.48 10.63
N LEU A 69 -9.17 7.70 10.42
CA LEU A 69 -9.10 6.31 10.91
C LEU A 69 -9.22 6.26 12.43
N THR A 70 -8.51 7.13 13.13
CA THR A 70 -8.54 7.23 14.60
C THR A 70 -9.93 7.61 15.10
N ARG A 71 -10.57 8.61 14.50
CA ARG A 71 -11.93 9.05 14.86
C ARG A 71 -12.98 7.95 14.60
N MET A 72 -12.78 7.13 13.59
CA MET A 72 -13.65 5.97 13.29
C MET A 72 -13.38 4.76 14.17
N GLY A 73 -12.37 4.82 15.06
CA GLY A 73 -11.99 3.71 15.93
C GLY A 73 -11.33 2.55 15.16
N ILE A 74 -10.81 2.79 13.97
CA ILE A 74 -10.12 1.76 13.17
C ILE A 74 -8.70 1.61 13.72
N PRO A 75 -8.30 0.41 14.21
CA PRO A 75 -6.94 0.15 14.63
C PRO A 75 -5.96 0.40 13.49
N ASN A 76 -4.90 1.16 13.76
CA ASN A 76 -3.91 1.51 12.76
C ASN A 76 -2.52 1.66 13.38
N SER A 77 -1.49 1.70 12.55
CA SER A 77 -0.09 1.82 12.99
C SER A 77 0.30 3.19 13.53
N GLY A 78 -0.55 4.20 13.37
CA GLY A 78 -0.12 5.57 13.47
C GLY A 78 0.74 5.98 12.28
N TRP A 79 1.43 7.10 12.44
CA TRP A 79 2.37 7.62 11.46
C TRP A 79 3.70 6.84 11.50
N VAL A 80 4.12 6.28 10.38
CA VAL A 80 5.35 5.49 10.24
C VAL A 80 6.28 6.15 9.25
N ASP A 81 7.51 6.46 9.68
CA ASP A 81 8.58 6.93 8.80
C ASP A 81 9.22 5.74 8.09
N ARG A 82 9.14 5.74 6.76
CA ARG A 82 9.81 4.76 5.89
C ARG A 82 11.07 5.30 5.22
N PHE A 83 11.52 6.49 5.64
CA PHE A 83 12.62 7.25 5.07
C PHE A 83 12.24 7.86 3.70
N TRP A 84 11.90 7.06 2.70
CA TRP A 84 11.51 7.52 1.35
C TRP A 84 10.09 8.03 1.26
N PHE A 85 9.22 7.61 2.18
CA PHE A 85 7.80 8.00 2.28
C PHE A 85 7.29 7.85 3.71
N ARG A 86 6.06 8.26 3.92
CA ARG A 86 5.35 8.12 5.19
C ARG A 86 4.15 7.22 5.00
N SER A 87 3.89 6.33 5.95
CA SER A 87 2.82 5.34 5.85
C SER A 87 1.90 5.31 7.06
N ILE A 88 0.67 4.89 6.83
CA ILE A 88 -0.29 4.44 7.83
C ILE A 88 -0.78 3.08 7.37
N TYR A 89 -0.69 2.09 8.25
CA TYR A 89 -1.19 0.74 7.98
C TYR A 89 -2.44 0.46 8.80
N PHE A 90 -3.42 -0.19 8.19
CA PHE A 90 -4.64 -0.66 8.86
C PHE A 90 -5.20 -1.86 8.10
N ARG A 91 -6.06 -2.64 8.78
CA ARG A 91 -6.75 -3.75 8.11
C ARG A 91 -8.16 -3.33 7.76
N GLU A 92 -8.55 -3.66 6.52
CA GLU A 92 -9.94 -3.55 6.12
C GLU A 92 -10.76 -4.71 6.76
N PRO A 93 -12.13 -4.67 6.73
CA PRO A 93 -12.94 -5.66 7.44
C PRO A 93 -12.72 -7.13 7.04
N GLY A 94 -12.24 -7.42 5.84
CA GLY A 94 -11.87 -8.75 5.36
C GLY A 94 -10.48 -9.23 5.81
N GLY A 95 -9.72 -8.34 6.48
CA GLY A 95 -8.39 -8.64 7.01
C GLY A 95 -7.23 -8.30 6.08
N VAL A 96 -7.49 -7.80 4.87
CA VAL A 96 -6.42 -7.35 3.96
C VAL A 96 -5.73 -6.12 4.55
N LEU A 97 -4.40 -6.12 4.52
CA LEU A 97 -3.62 -4.97 4.98
C LEU A 97 -3.70 -3.85 3.94
N PHE A 98 -4.17 -2.69 4.37
CA PHE A 98 -4.15 -1.46 3.59
C PHE A 98 -3.07 -0.54 4.10
N GLU A 99 -2.47 0.19 3.18
CA GLU A 99 -1.49 1.24 3.44
C GLU A 99 -1.98 2.55 2.82
N ILE A 100 -1.74 3.66 3.49
CA ILE A 100 -1.82 5.00 2.88
C ILE A 100 -0.43 5.58 2.93
N ALA A 101 0.16 5.85 1.77
CA ALA A 101 1.53 6.29 1.64
C ALA A 101 1.64 7.65 0.95
N THR A 102 2.61 8.48 1.39
CA THR A 102 2.91 9.76 0.74
C THR A 102 3.85 9.57 -0.45
N ASP A 103 3.83 10.53 -1.39
CA ASP A 103 4.81 10.58 -2.48
C ASP A 103 6.22 10.94 -1.99
N GLY A 104 6.30 11.75 -0.95
CA GLY A 104 7.56 12.32 -0.48
C GLY A 104 8.08 11.71 0.82
N PRO A 105 9.41 11.91 1.05
CA PRO A 105 10.37 12.69 0.27
C PRO A 105 10.74 12.10 -1.10
N GLY A 106 10.46 10.81 -1.36
CA GLY A 106 10.70 10.14 -2.62
C GLY A 106 12.00 9.33 -2.66
N PHE A 107 12.10 8.42 -3.62
CA PHE A 107 13.23 7.52 -3.74
C PHE A 107 14.53 8.19 -4.20
N ALA A 108 14.44 9.39 -4.79
CA ALA A 108 15.60 10.18 -5.19
C ALA A 108 16.23 11.01 -4.04
N VAL A 109 15.81 10.77 -2.80
CA VAL A 109 16.35 11.49 -1.63
C VAL A 109 17.80 11.10 -1.33
N ASP A 110 18.20 9.90 -1.69
CA ASP A 110 19.52 9.31 -1.42
C ASP A 110 20.15 8.60 -2.63
N GLU A 111 19.45 8.58 -3.77
CA GLU A 111 19.95 8.02 -5.03
C GLU A 111 19.79 9.01 -6.19
N ASP A 112 20.67 8.92 -7.17
CA ASP A 112 20.52 9.64 -8.43
C ASP A 112 19.33 9.05 -9.21
N PRO A 113 18.36 9.88 -9.66
CA PRO A 113 17.24 9.43 -10.46
C PRO A 113 17.60 8.61 -11.72
N ALA A 114 18.79 8.85 -12.29
CA ALA A 114 19.25 8.12 -13.46
C ALA A 114 19.68 6.67 -13.17
N THR A 115 19.96 6.36 -11.90
CA THR A 115 20.49 5.05 -11.48
C THR A 115 19.69 4.43 -10.33
N LEU A 116 18.42 4.86 -10.16
CA LEU A 116 17.53 4.31 -9.15
C LEU A 116 17.39 2.80 -9.30
N GLY A 117 17.61 2.08 -8.19
CA GLY A 117 17.44 0.62 -8.12
C GLY A 117 18.63 -0.20 -8.66
N GLU A 118 19.73 0.41 -9.06
CA GLU A 118 20.95 -0.31 -9.46
C GLU A 118 21.73 -0.87 -8.27
N LYS A 119 21.44 -0.39 -7.06
CA LYS A 119 22.11 -0.80 -5.82
C LYS A 119 21.09 -1.15 -4.75
N THR A 120 21.50 -2.00 -3.82
CA THR A 120 20.75 -2.19 -2.58
C THR A 120 20.90 -0.93 -1.73
N VAL A 121 19.80 -0.16 -1.59
CA VAL A 121 19.73 0.98 -0.68
C VAL A 121 19.06 0.58 0.62
N LEU A 122 19.53 1.12 1.70
CA LEU A 122 18.99 0.90 3.04
C LEU A 122 18.71 2.25 3.68
N PRO A 123 17.61 2.37 4.43
CA PRO A 123 17.41 3.57 5.23
C PRO A 123 18.54 3.69 6.27
N PRO A 124 18.92 4.90 6.71
CA PRO A 124 20.11 5.13 7.54
C PRO A 124 20.18 4.28 8.81
N PHE A 125 19.02 3.94 9.39
CA PHE A 125 18.96 3.11 10.60
C PHE A 125 19.28 1.62 10.36
N LEU A 126 19.27 1.16 9.11
CA LEU A 126 19.64 -0.22 8.73
C LEU A 126 21.07 -0.31 8.17
N GLU A 127 21.72 0.78 7.83
CA GLU A 127 23.10 0.77 7.31
C GLU A 127 24.12 0.01 8.21
N PRO A 128 24.04 0.09 9.53
CA PRO A 128 24.93 -0.72 10.40
C PRO A 128 24.81 -2.24 10.20
N TYR A 129 23.71 -2.70 9.62
CA TYR A 129 23.40 -4.11 9.39
C TYR A 129 23.58 -4.53 7.92
N ARG A 130 24.10 -3.66 7.05
CA ARG A 130 24.20 -3.89 5.59
C ARG A 130 24.79 -5.25 5.26
N ALA A 131 25.95 -5.59 5.79
CA ALA A 131 26.61 -6.85 5.49
C ALA A 131 25.77 -8.10 5.84
N GLN A 132 25.04 -8.03 6.94
CA GLN A 132 24.13 -9.11 7.36
C GLN A 132 22.92 -9.20 6.45
N ILE A 133 22.35 -8.05 6.05
CA ILE A 133 21.19 -7.99 5.15
C ILE A 133 21.58 -8.54 3.78
N GLU A 134 22.67 -8.07 3.20
CA GLU A 134 23.15 -8.51 1.88
C GLU A 134 23.48 -10.00 1.84
N ALA A 135 24.08 -10.54 2.91
CA ALA A 135 24.35 -11.97 3.02
C ALA A 135 23.09 -12.83 3.09
N GLY A 136 21.95 -12.26 3.49
CA GLY A 136 20.65 -12.94 3.56
C GLY A 136 19.80 -12.82 2.30
N LEU A 137 20.21 -12.00 1.31
CA LEU A 137 19.48 -11.85 0.07
C LEU A 137 19.68 -13.07 -0.83
N GLN A 138 18.60 -13.47 -1.51
CA GLN A 138 18.71 -14.49 -2.55
C GLN A 138 19.41 -13.88 -3.77
N PRO A 139 20.41 -14.58 -4.37
CA PRO A 139 20.98 -14.12 -5.63
C PRO A 139 19.90 -14.00 -6.71
N LEU A 140 20.00 -12.98 -7.53
CA LEU A 140 19.22 -12.87 -8.76
C LEU A 140 20.06 -13.52 -9.85
N ASP A 141 19.59 -14.66 -10.37
CA ASP A 141 20.24 -15.37 -11.48
C ASP A 141 20.07 -14.61 -12.80
#